data_16f8306fa2e8768ececb4297fe1aecc3
#
_entry.id   16f8306fa2e8768ececb4297fe1aecc3
#
_cell.length_a   1.000
_cell.length_b   1.000
_cell.length_c   1.000
_cell.angle_alpha   90.00
_cell.angle_beta   90.00
_cell.angle_gamma   90.00
#
_symmetry.space_group_name_H-M   'P 1'
#
loop_
_entity.id
_entity.type
_entity.pdbx_description
1 polymer ?
#
loop_
_entity_poly.entity_id
_entity_poly.type
_entity_poly.pdbx_seq_one_letter_code
_entity_poly.pdbx_strand_id
1 'polypeptide(L)'
;MIGVMAVLLGLTIDLGYIHNSQAELTRTSDSAALAGAWALFDGRVAERSEADLVREVTQSADQFSQQNKVGNAAPRLSLTGNDVKLGFYDVSTNTFIAESPLELNAVRVSVRREENTNGEVPLFFGMFSGRQSQSMASTSTAALVNSIEGFYLPDEEGSSIEMLPFALDIDTWTAVENGQAGDSLSWVNGQVVRHSNGRHECNLYPQGTGSPGNRGTVDIGSANNSTRDISRQIVHGISRNDLLTLGGPLEFNEQDELYLNGDTGISAGVKDELQSIVGEKRVIPIFREVNGNGNNATYTIVKFAGVRILEVKLTGRMNQKRVIIEPAPVIARHSKIRKTGTRMSSHVYTPVMLVE
;
A
#
# COMPACT_ATOMS: atom_id res chain seq x y z
N MET A 1 -26.06 55.41 9.79
CA MET A 1 -25.50 54.37 10.69
C MET A 1 -26.11 53.00 10.41
N ILE A 2 -27.43 52.79 10.40
CA ILE A 2 -28.11 51.47 10.14
C ILE A 2 -27.70 50.87 8.77
N GLY A 3 -27.67 51.67 7.68
CA GLY A 3 -27.30 51.17 6.35
C GLY A 3 -25.87 50.62 6.27
N VAL A 4 -24.91 51.26 6.95
CA VAL A 4 -23.51 50.80 7.01
C VAL A 4 -23.40 49.48 7.80
N MET A 5 -24.14 49.37 8.90
CA MET A 5 -24.20 48.12 9.65
C MET A 5 -24.81 46.95 8.86
N ALA A 6 -25.86 47.22 8.05
CA ALA A 6 -26.46 46.19 7.18
C ALA A 6 -25.47 45.71 6.10
N VAL A 7 -24.71 46.63 5.49
CA VAL A 7 -23.67 46.28 4.51
C VAL A 7 -22.57 45.45 5.15
N LEU A 8 -22.07 45.83 6.33
CA LEU A 8 -21.03 45.09 7.05
C LEU A 8 -21.49 43.68 7.45
N LEU A 9 -22.74 43.55 7.92
CA LEU A 9 -23.34 42.23 8.23
C LEU A 9 -23.45 41.37 6.96
N GLY A 10 -23.91 41.93 5.86
CA GLY A 10 -23.99 41.21 4.58
C GLY A 10 -22.63 40.69 4.10
N LEU A 11 -21.61 41.54 4.14
CA LEU A 11 -20.24 41.12 3.79
C LEU A 11 -19.69 40.06 4.72
N THR A 12 -20.01 40.08 6.02
CA THR A 12 -19.59 39.08 6.99
C THR A 12 -20.24 37.73 6.67
N ILE A 13 -21.52 37.73 6.27
CA ILE A 13 -22.21 36.48 5.88
C ILE A 13 -21.59 35.88 4.62
N ASP A 14 -21.34 36.70 3.59
CA ASP A 14 -20.70 36.20 2.36
C ASP A 14 -19.29 35.68 2.61
N LEU A 15 -18.50 36.35 3.44
CA LEU A 15 -17.16 35.89 3.81
C LEU A 15 -17.21 34.53 4.56
N GLY A 16 -18.15 34.42 5.48
CA GLY A 16 -18.39 33.12 6.18
C GLY A 16 -18.80 32.02 5.22
N TYR A 17 -19.66 32.33 4.25
CA TYR A 17 -20.10 31.38 3.23
C TYR A 17 -18.96 30.94 2.28
N ILE A 18 -18.13 31.89 1.83
CA ILE A 18 -16.92 31.62 1.04
C ILE A 18 -15.99 30.68 1.82
N HIS A 19 -15.74 30.99 3.10
CA HIS A 19 -14.85 30.18 3.92
C HIS A 19 -15.40 28.75 4.12
N ASN A 20 -16.71 28.61 4.37
CA ASN A 20 -17.35 27.31 4.45
C ASN A 20 -17.27 26.54 3.13
N SER A 21 -17.56 27.19 2.00
CA SER A 21 -17.47 26.58 0.67
C SER A 21 -16.04 26.17 0.31
N GLN A 22 -15.02 26.91 0.76
CA GLN A 22 -13.62 26.51 0.59
C GLN A 22 -13.30 25.23 1.39
N ALA A 23 -13.78 25.14 2.63
CA ALA A 23 -13.62 23.93 3.43
C ALA A 23 -14.37 22.71 2.83
N GLU A 24 -15.56 22.93 2.26
CA GLU A 24 -16.30 21.90 1.52
C GLU A 24 -15.52 21.45 0.27
N LEU A 25 -14.93 22.38 -0.45
CA LEU A 25 -14.16 22.12 -1.66
C LEU A 25 -12.89 21.33 -1.36
N THR A 26 -12.19 21.65 -0.27
CA THR A 26 -11.01 20.88 0.20
C THR A 26 -11.41 19.46 0.58
N ARG A 27 -12.46 19.27 1.37
CA ARG A 27 -12.95 17.93 1.70
C ARG A 27 -13.36 17.13 0.46
N THR A 28 -13.91 17.79 -0.55
CA THR A 28 -14.29 17.15 -1.81
C THR A 28 -13.06 16.71 -2.59
N SER A 29 -12.02 17.55 -2.71
CA SER A 29 -10.77 17.18 -3.38
C SER A 29 -10.03 16.06 -2.63
N ASP A 30 -10.00 16.10 -1.29
CA ASP A 30 -9.43 15.05 -0.44
C ASP A 30 -10.11 13.69 -0.66
N SER A 31 -11.44 13.70 -0.59
CA SER A 31 -12.26 12.50 -0.78
C SER A 31 -12.08 11.90 -2.19
N ALA A 32 -12.06 12.75 -3.21
CA ALA A 32 -11.85 12.32 -4.59
C ALA A 32 -10.43 11.78 -4.84
N ALA A 33 -9.41 12.42 -4.27
CA ALA A 33 -8.02 11.94 -4.35
C ALA A 33 -7.84 10.58 -3.67
N LEU A 34 -8.38 10.41 -2.46
CA LEU A 34 -8.36 9.13 -1.74
C LEU A 34 -9.07 8.04 -2.53
N ALA A 35 -10.25 8.30 -3.07
CA ALA A 35 -11.01 7.34 -3.86
C ALA A 35 -10.26 6.96 -5.16
N GLY A 36 -9.65 7.93 -5.84
CA GLY A 36 -8.81 7.69 -7.01
C GLY A 36 -7.59 6.82 -6.67
N ALA A 37 -6.90 7.09 -5.55
CA ALA A 37 -5.74 6.30 -5.14
C ALA A 37 -6.11 4.87 -4.70
N TRP A 38 -7.28 4.65 -4.09
CA TRP A 38 -7.80 3.31 -3.86
C TRP A 38 -8.11 2.57 -5.16
N ALA A 39 -8.74 3.24 -6.14
CA ALA A 39 -8.98 2.65 -7.46
C ALA A 39 -7.66 2.32 -8.20
N LEU A 40 -6.61 3.13 -8.01
CA LEU A 40 -5.26 2.84 -8.52
C LEU A 40 -4.72 1.53 -7.93
N PHE A 41 -4.85 1.32 -6.62
CA PHE A 41 -4.44 0.08 -5.97
C PHE A 41 -5.26 -1.13 -6.45
N ASP A 42 -6.57 -1.01 -6.46
CA ASP A 42 -7.48 -2.09 -6.90
C ASP A 42 -7.23 -2.48 -8.35
N GLY A 43 -6.98 -1.50 -9.22
CA GLY A 43 -6.65 -1.73 -10.62
C GLY A 43 -5.32 -2.48 -10.80
N ARG A 44 -4.31 -2.22 -9.93
CA ARG A 44 -3.06 -3.00 -9.90
C ARG A 44 -3.27 -4.42 -9.44
N VAL A 45 -4.08 -4.60 -8.39
CA VAL A 45 -4.45 -5.95 -7.91
C VAL A 45 -5.15 -6.74 -9.03
N ALA A 46 -5.99 -6.07 -9.81
CA ALA A 46 -6.74 -6.66 -10.92
C ALA A 46 -5.96 -6.70 -12.25
N GLU A 47 -4.70 -6.22 -12.28
CA GLU A 47 -3.84 -6.19 -13.48
C GLU A 47 -4.48 -5.46 -14.67
N ARG A 48 -5.13 -4.34 -14.38
CA ARG A 48 -5.76 -3.52 -15.43
C ARG A 48 -4.70 -2.97 -16.39
N SER A 49 -5.08 -2.85 -17.66
CA SER A 49 -4.28 -2.09 -18.62
C SER A 49 -4.14 -0.64 -18.16
N GLU A 50 -3.08 0.06 -18.57
CA GLU A 50 -2.86 1.47 -18.21
C GLU A 50 -4.07 2.34 -18.59
N ALA A 51 -4.67 2.12 -19.76
CA ALA A 51 -5.85 2.86 -20.21
C ALA A 51 -7.08 2.59 -19.33
N ASP A 52 -7.30 1.33 -18.93
CA ASP A 52 -8.38 0.97 -18.01
C ASP A 52 -8.15 1.56 -16.61
N LEU A 53 -6.91 1.51 -16.14
CA LEU A 53 -6.51 2.07 -14.86
C LEU A 53 -6.80 3.58 -14.78
N VAL A 54 -6.36 4.35 -15.78
CA VAL A 54 -6.65 5.79 -15.87
C VAL A 54 -8.15 6.05 -15.86
N ARG A 55 -8.92 5.26 -16.62
CA ARG A 55 -10.38 5.39 -16.67
C ARG A 55 -11.03 5.09 -15.32
N GLU A 56 -10.69 3.98 -14.68
CA GLU A 56 -11.25 3.56 -13.39
C GLU A 56 -10.92 4.55 -12.28
N VAL A 57 -9.68 5.03 -12.22
CA VAL A 57 -9.23 6.06 -11.27
C VAL A 57 -10.02 7.35 -11.46
N THR A 58 -10.15 7.82 -12.70
CA THR A 58 -10.85 9.07 -13.00
C THR A 58 -12.35 8.96 -12.68
N GLN A 59 -12.98 7.84 -13.01
CA GLN A 59 -14.39 7.58 -12.69
C GLN A 59 -14.62 7.52 -11.17
N SER A 60 -13.76 6.84 -10.44
CA SER A 60 -13.85 6.77 -8.98
C SER A 60 -13.72 8.16 -8.34
N ALA A 61 -12.73 8.94 -8.75
CA ALA A 61 -12.54 10.30 -8.25
C ALA A 61 -13.75 11.20 -8.55
N ASP A 62 -14.31 11.14 -9.78
CA ASP A 62 -15.50 11.93 -10.18
C ASP A 62 -16.73 11.51 -9.37
N GLN A 63 -16.95 10.22 -9.16
CA GLN A 63 -18.05 9.72 -8.35
C GLN A 63 -18.02 10.28 -6.92
N PHE A 64 -16.86 10.24 -6.27
CA PHE A 64 -16.69 10.77 -4.92
C PHE A 64 -16.76 12.30 -4.87
N SER A 65 -16.28 12.99 -5.90
CA SER A 65 -16.48 14.44 -6.03
C SER A 65 -17.98 14.79 -6.06
N GLN A 66 -18.77 14.07 -6.84
CA GLN A 66 -20.22 14.32 -6.96
C GLN A 66 -21.01 14.01 -5.68
N GLN A 67 -20.51 13.13 -4.82
CA GLN A 67 -21.16 12.80 -3.54
C GLN A 67 -20.98 13.92 -2.50
N ASN A 68 -20.01 14.80 -2.68
CA ASN A 68 -19.69 15.90 -1.78
C ASN A 68 -20.11 17.24 -2.40
N LYS A 69 -21.10 17.91 -1.79
CA LYS A 69 -21.57 19.21 -2.29
C LYS A 69 -20.66 20.33 -1.83
N VAL A 70 -20.51 21.31 -2.71
CA VAL A 70 -19.81 22.57 -2.45
C VAL A 70 -20.73 23.71 -2.78
N GLY A 71 -21.18 24.48 -1.78
CA GLY A 71 -22.14 25.55 -1.96
C GLY A 71 -23.41 25.08 -2.69
N ASN A 72 -23.99 23.96 -2.29
CA ASN A 72 -25.19 23.31 -2.87
C ASN A 72 -25.03 22.70 -4.28
N ALA A 73 -23.86 22.74 -4.90
CA ALA A 73 -23.60 22.04 -6.16
C ALA A 73 -22.72 20.81 -5.93
N ALA A 74 -22.95 19.76 -6.72
CA ALA A 74 -22.14 18.55 -6.76
C ALA A 74 -21.07 18.71 -7.87
N PRO A 75 -19.80 19.00 -7.55
CA PRO A 75 -18.79 19.24 -8.57
C PRO A 75 -18.50 17.98 -9.38
N ARG A 76 -18.41 18.11 -10.70
CA ARG A 76 -17.96 17.07 -11.62
C ARG A 76 -16.52 17.33 -12.02
N LEU A 77 -15.77 16.24 -12.16
CA LEU A 77 -14.42 16.27 -12.70
C LEU A 77 -14.45 16.02 -14.21
N SER A 78 -13.61 16.73 -14.94
CA SER A 78 -13.46 16.49 -16.37
C SER A 78 -12.74 15.16 -16.62
N LEU A 79 -13.42 14.22 -17.26
CA LEU A 79 -12.84 12.90 -17.61
C LEU A 79 -11.75 13.01 -18.68
N THR A 80 -11.74 14.08 -19.47
CA THR A 80 -10.76 14.34 -20.54
C THR A 80 -9.86 15.54 -20.23
N GLY A 81 -10.09 16.20 -19.09
CA GLY A 81 -9.33 17.35 -18.64
C GLY A 81 -8.24 16.99 -17.64
N ASN A 82 -7.54 18.03 -17.20
CA ASN A 82 -6.44 17.88 -16.23
C ASN A 82 -6.90 17.86 -14.76
N ASP A 83 -8.16 17.54 -14.49
CA ASP A 83 -8.71 17.52 -13.13
C ASP A 83 -8.22 16.34 -12.31
N VAL A 84 -7.94 15.20 -12.96
CA VAL A 84 -7.36 14.02 -12.33
C VAL A 84 -6.05 13.69 -13.03
N LYS A 85 -4.97 13.59 -12.25
CA LYS A 85 -3.64 13.25 -12.74
C LYS A 85 -3.11 12.07 -11.95
N LEU A 86 -2.66 11.03 -12.65
CA LEU A 86 -1.89 9.95 -12.07
C LEU A 86 -0.41 10.31 -12.16
N GLY A 87 0.36 9.89 -11.17
CA GLY A 87 1.78 10.21 -11.13
C GLY A 87 2.52 9.45 -10.05
N PHE A 88 3.75 9.85 -9.83
CA PHE A 88 4.61 9.36 -8.78
C PHE A 88 4.77 10.42 -7.69
N TYR A 89 4.52 10.04 -6.45
CA TYR A 89 4.83 10.86 -5.28
C TYR A 89 6.17 10.44 -4.70
N ASP A 90 7.13 11.33 -4.76
CA ASP A 90 8.45 11.15 -4.17
C ASP A 90 8.45 11.62 -2.71
N VAL A 91 8.55 10.66 -1.80
CA VAL A 91 8.56 10.90 -0.35
C VAL A 91 9.80 11.67 0.08
N SER A 92 10.93 11.50 -0.62
CA SER A 92 12.20 12.13 -0.25
C SER A 92 12.20 13.64 -0.49
N THR A 93 11.55 14.05 -1.57
CA THR A 93 11.43 15.48 -1.97
C THR A 93 10.08 16.08 -1.62
N ASN A 94 9.13 15.25 -1.17
CA ASN A 94 7.74 15.64 -0.89
C ASN A 94 7.07 16.27 -2.11
N THR A 95 7.26 15.67 -3.30
CA THR A 95 6.76 16.22 -4.57
C THR A 95 5.99 15.17 -5.37
N PHE A 96 4.92 15.64 -6.02
CA PHE A 96 4.17 14.88 -7.01
C PHE A 96 4.72 15.15 -8.42
N ILE A 97 5.08 14.07 -9.12
CA ILE A 97 5.63 14.09 -10.48
C ILE A 97 4.59 13.44 -11.41
N ALA A 98 3.92 14.29 -12.22
CA ALA A 98 3.03 13.79 -13.27
C ALA A 98 3.87 13.18 -14.41
N GLU A 99 3.30 12.17 -15.09
CA GLU A 99 3.95 11.51 -16.24
C GLU A 99 5.35 10.95 -15.93
N SER A 100 5.53 10.48 -14.70
CA SER A 100 6.79 9.84 -14.30
C SER A 100 6.99 8.51 -15.03
N PRO A 101 8.23 8.19 -15.46
CA PRO A 101 8.58 6.85 -15.94
C PRO A 101 8.61 5.82 -14.81
N LEU A 102 8.54 6.26 -13.55
CA LEU A 102 8.47 5.41 -12.38
C LEU A 102 7.05 4.84 -12.22
N GLU A 103 6.95 3.83 -11.38
CA GLU A 103 5.66 3.24 -11.05
C GLU A 103 4.70 4.26 -10.46
N LEU A 104 3.51 4.42 -11.07
CA LEU A 104 2.48 5.34 -10.60
C LEU A 104 2.04 4.94 -9.19
N ASN A 105 2.16 5.82 -8.22
CA ASN A 105 1.77 5.55 -6.82
C ASN A 105 0.89 6.64 -6.21
N ALA A 106 0.48 7.65 -7.00
CA ALA A 106 -0.29 8.77 -6.49
C ALA A 106 -1.33 9.27 -7.50
N VAL A 107 -2.38 9.85 -6.95
CA VAL A 107 -3.45 10.53 -7.71
C VAL A 107 -3.63 11.92 -7.16
N ARG A 108 -3.52 12.93 -8.05
CA ARG A 108 -3.79 14.33 -7.75
C ARG A 108 -5.11 14.73 -8.36
N VAL A 109 -5.99 15.31 -7.56
CA VAL A 109 -7.33 15.75 -7.99
C VAL A 109 -7.50 17.25 -7.71
N SER A 110 -7.96 17.97 -8.72
CA SER A 110 -8.32 19.39 -8.64
C SER A 110 -9.82 19.55 -8.82
N VAL A 111 -10.50 20.00 -7.78
CA VAL A 111 -11.93 20.33 -7.82
C VAL A 111 -12.11 21.83 -7.95
N ARG A 112 -12.92 22.27 -8.93
CA ARG A 112 -13.08 23.69 -9.27
C ARG A 112 -14.53 24.09 -9.28
N ARG A 113 -14.80 25.29 -8.76
CA ARG A 113 -16.06 26.05 -8.87
C ARG A 113 -15.73 27.38 -9.55
N GLU A 114 -15.69 27.35 -10.88
CA GLU A 114 -15.32 28.46 -11.77
C GLU A 114 -16.41 28.65 -12.80
N GLU A 115 -16.44 29.82 -13.47
CA GLU A 115 -17.49 30.16 -14.44
C GLU A 115 -17.78 29.07 -15.45
N ASN A 116 -16.74 28.51 -16.06
CA ASN A 116 -16.85 27.46 -17.09
C ASN A 116 -16.73 26.04 -16.53
N THR A 117 -16.58 25.86 -15.19
CA THR A 117 -16.39 24.55 -14.55
C THR A 117 -17.19 24.50 -13.25
N ASN A 118 -18.29 23.77 -13.25
CA ASN A 118 -19.22 23.62 -12.11
C ASN A 118 -19.90 24.90 -11.64
N GLY A 119 -19.70 26.06 -12.33
CA GLY A 119 -20.19 27.38 -11.93
C GLY A 119 -19.54 27.93 -10.67
N GLU A 120 -19.45 29.23 -10.55
CA GLU A 120 -18.92 29.88 -9.34
C GLU A 120 -19.84 29.72 -8.13
N VAL A 121 -19.33 29.98 -6.95
CA VAL A 121 -20.09 30.01 -5.70
C VAL A 121 -20.85 31.33 -5.61
N PRO A 122 -22.21 31.34 -5.60
CA PRO A 122 -22.98 32.59 -5.56
C PRO A 122 -22.86 33.24 -4.19
N LEU A 123 -22.88 34.60 -4.17
CA LEU A 123 -22.85 35.39 -2.96
C LEU A 123 -24.25 35.99 -2.68
N PHE A 124 -24.66 35.99 -1.40
CA PHE A 124 -25.97 36.50 -0.99
C PHE A 124 -26.05 38.03 -1.02
N PHE A 125 -24.99 38.69 -0.65
CA PHE A 125 -24.87 40.14 -0.55
C PHE A 125 -23.81 40.71 -1.46
N GLY A 126 -23.38 39.96 -2.46
CA GLY A 126 -22.32 40.31 -3.41
C GLY A 126 -22.58 41.63 -4.17
N MET A 127 -23.87 42.01 -4.28
CA MET A 127 -24.25 43.33 -4.86
C MET A 127 -23.59 44.52 -4.14
N PHE A 128 -23.29 44.42 -2.85
CA PHE A 128 -22.62 45.47 -2.09
C PHE A 128 -21.10 45.53 -2.33
N SER A 129 -20.50 44.42 -2.75
CA SER A 129 -19.08 44.34 -3.11
C SER A 129 -18.82 44.44 -4.61
N GLY A 130 -19.88 44.54 -5.44
CA GLY A 130 -19.79 44.52 -6.90
C GLY A 130 -19.45 43.16 -7.50
N ARG A 131 -19.54 42.08 -6.71
CA ARG A 131 -19.32 40.69 -7.15
C ARG A 131 -20.55 39.87 -6.81
N GLN A 132 -21.08 39.09 -7.76
CA GLN A 132 -22.25 38.22 -7.52
C GLN A 132 -21.86 36.78 -7.18
N SER A 133 -20.64 36.40 -7.47
CA SER A 133 -20.11 35.08 -7.28
C SER A 133 -18.60 35.09 -7.03
N GLN A 134 -18.06 33.94 -6.59
CA GLN A 134 -16.65 33.75 -6.31
C GLN A 134 -16.16 32.44 -6.93
N SER A 135 -15.12 32.52 -7.76
CA SER A 135 -14.35 31.37 -8.26
C SER A 135 -13.51 30.76 -7.13
N MET A 136 -13.48 29.44 -7.06
CA MET A 136 -12.77 28.71 -6.03
C MET A 136 -12.21 27.40 -6.61
N ALA A 137 -11.04 26.98 -6.12
CA ALA A 137 -10.43 25.69 -6.47
C ALA A 137 -9.74 25.09 -5.24
N SER A 138 -9.68 23.76 -5.22
CA SER A 138 -8.86 23.02 -4.27
C SER A 138 -8.21 21.84 -4.98
N THR A 139 -6.98 21.53 -4.60
CA THR A 139 -6.21 20.40 -5.13
C THR A 139 -5.68 19.58 -3.99
N SER A 140 -5.88 18.27 -4.07
CA SER A 140 -5.39 17.31 -3.10
C SER A 140 -4.67 16.16 -3.81
N THR A 141 -3.67 15.60 -3.14
CA THR A 141 -2.91 14.45 -3.64
C THR A 141 -2.98 13.33 -2.62
N ALA A 142 -3.36 12.14 -3.08
CA ALA A 142 -3.31 10.92 -2.29
C ALA A 142 -2.32 9.93 -2.89
N ALA A 143 -1.59 9.23 -2.04
CA ALA A 143 -0.55 8.30 -2.47
C ALA A 143 -0.58 6.97 -1.71
N LEU A 144 -0.01 5.94 -2.37
CA LEU A 144 0.34 4.63 -1.84
C LEU A 144 1.87 4.54 -1.88
N VAL A 145 2.51 4.69 -0.74
CA VAL A 145 3.97 4.69 -0.69
C VAL A 145 4.49 3.27 -0.56
N ASN A 146 5.46 2.90 -1.39
CA ASN A 146 6.15 1.60 -1.35
C ASN A 146 7.61 1.70 -0.88
N SER A 147 8.00 2.85 -0.34
CA SER A 147 9.31 3.06 0.30
C SER A 147 9.21 2.69 1.78
N ILE A 148 9.20 1.39 2.08
CA ILE A 148 9.01 0.86 3.44
C ILE A 148 10.37 0.52 4.06
N GLU A 149 10.70 1.17 5.20
CA GLU A 149 11.91 0.88 5.98
C GLU A 149 11.65 -0.05 7.17
N GLY A 150 10.40 -0.36 7.46
CA GLY A 150 10.05 -1.22 8.58
C GLY A 150 8.58 -1.15 8.97
N PHE A 151 8.30 -1.58 10.20
CA PHE A 151 6.96 -1.64 10.77
C PHE A 151 6.98 -1.17 12.21
N TYR A 152 6.08 -0.24 12.54
CA TYR A 152 5.81 0.19 13.91
C TYR A 152 5.15 -0.93 14.72
N LEU A 153 5.19 -0.80 16.04
CA LEU A 153 4.37 -1.64 16.92
C LEU A 153 2.88 -1.39 16.61
N PRO A 154 2.08 -2.44 16.39
CA PRO A 154 0.64 -2.28 16.28
C PRO A 154 0.04 -1.55 17.50
N ASP A 155 -0.78 -0.52 17.25
CA ASP A 155 -1.28 0.37 18.32
C ASP A 155 -2.41 -0.28 19.15
N GLU A 156 -3.24 -1.12 18.48
CA GLU A 156 -4.42 -1.72 19.10
C GLU A 156 -4.16 -3.16 19.52
N GLU A 157 -4.74 -3.55 20.66
CA GLU A 157 -4.74 -4.94 21.10
C GLU A 157 -5.51 -5.80 20.08
N GLY A 158 -4.86 -6.85 19.59
CA GLY A 158 -5.41 -7.71 18.53
C GLY A 158 -5.08 -7.30 17.09
N SER A 159 -4.48 -6.13 16.87
CA SER A 159 -3.92 -5.78 15.56
C SER A 159 -2.55 -6.46 15.36
N SER A 160 -2.23 -6.77 14.10
CA SER A 160 -0.99 -7.45 13.73
C SER A 160 -0.48 -6.96 12.38
N ILE A 161 0.80 -7.22 12.11
CA ILE A 161 1.41 -7.05 10.80
C ILE A 161 1.18 -8.34 10.02
N GLU A 162 0.58 -8.24 8.83
CA GLU A 162 0.30 -9.39 7.96
C GLU A 162 1.59 -9.93 7.31
N MET A 163 2.52 -10.38 8.15
CA MET A 163 3.83 -10.88 7.76
C MET A 163 3.96 -12.37 8.12
N LEU A 164 4.53 -13.14 7.19
CA LEU A 164 4.96 -14.51 7.46
C LEU A 164 6.36 -14.53 8.04
N PRO A 165 6.62 -15.36 9.05
CA PRO A 165 7.96 -15.53 9.61
C PRO A 165 8.84 -16.45 8.73
N PHE A 166 8.84 -16.23 7.40
CA PHE A 166 9.63 -16.99 6.44
C PHE A 166 10.44 -16.05 5.56
N ALA A 167 11.74 -16.28 5.51
CA ALA A 167 12.66 -15.48 4.70
C ALA A 167 13.00 -16.17 3.37
N LEU A 168 13.03 -15.39 2.29
CA LEU A 168 13.42 -15.80 0.95
C LEU A 168 14.70 -15.07 0.53
N ASP A 169 15.59 -15.75 -0.16
CA ASP A 169 16.83 -15.16 -0.69
C ASP A 169 16.56 -14.15 -1.82
N ILE A 170 17.36 -13.10 -1.85
CA ILE A 170 17.22 -11.99 -2.80
C ILE A 170 17.42 -12.42 -4.25
N ASP A 171 18.26 -13.41 -4.51
CA ASP A 171 18.55 -13.88 -5.87
C ASP A 171 17.32 -14.57 -6.47
N THR A 172 16.65 -15.43 -5.70
CA THR A 172 15.39 -16.04 -6.11
C THR A 172 14.30 -14.98 -6.31
N TRP A 173 14.18 -14.01 -5.38
CA TRP A 173 13.20 -12.94 -5.54
C TRP A 173 13.45 -12.10 -6.80
N THR A 174 14.71 -11.74 -7.05
CA THR A 174 15.11 -10.99 -8.25
C THR A 174 14.81 -11.77 -9.54
N ALA A 175 15.01 -13.09 -9.55
CA ALA A 175 14.66 -13.93 -10.69
C ALA A 175 13.14 -13.92 -10.95
N VAL A 176 12.31 -13.92 -9.89
CA VAL A 176 10.85 -13.78 -10.00
C VAL A 176 10.47 -12.43 -10.59
N GLU A 177 11.02 -11.33 -10.06
CA GLU A 177 10.74 -9.98 -10.54
C GLU A 177 11.18 -9.77 -12.01
N ASN A 178 12.25 -10.43 -12.44
CA ASN A 178 12.77 -10.35 -13.82
C ASN A 178 12.13 -11.35 -14.79
N GLY A 179 11.11 -12.09 -14.38
CA GLY A 179 10.43 -13.04 -15.26
C GLY A 179 11.25 -14.29 -15.58
N GLN A 180 12.21 -14.66 -14.76
CA GLN A 180 13.13 -15.79 -14.97
C GLN A 180 12.74 -17.05 -14.16
N ALA A 181 11.61 -17.00 -13.46
CA ALA A 181 11.08 -18.10 -12.66
C ALA A 181 9.92 -18.81 -13.39
N GLY A 182 9.32 -19.82 -12.74
CA GLY A 182 8.16 -20.53 -13.29
C GLY A 182 6.91 -19.63 -13.36
N ASP A 183 5.99 -19.98 -14.27
CA ASP A 183 4.66 -19.38 -14.38
C ASP A 183 3.69 -20.50 -14.78
N SER A 184 3.11 -21.16 -13.80
CA SER A 184 2.29 -22.37 -13.99
C SER A 184 1.00 -22.36 -13.16
N LEU A 185 0.90 -21.48 -12.18
CA LEU A 185 -0.24 -21.33 -11.29
C LEU A 185 -0.77 -19.88 -11.37
N SER A 186 -2.05 -19.71 -11.09
CA SER A 186 -2.63 -18.38 -10.94
C SER A 186 -3.80 -18.40 -9.96
N TRP A 187 -4.07 -17.25 -9.36
CA TRP A 187 -5.22 -17.05 -8.48
C TRP A 187 -6.36 -16.39 -9.26
N VAL A 188 -7.43 -17.15 -9.52
CA VAL A 188 -8.57 -16.68 -10.30
C VAL A 188 -9.86 -16.97 -9.54
N ASN A 189 -10.69 -15.96 -9.34
CA ASN A 189 -12.01 -16.07 -8.70
C ASN A 189 -12.02 -16.85 -7.39
N GLY A 190 -11.03 -16.62 -6.53
CA GLY A 190 -10.96 -17.29 -5.22
C GLY A 190 -10.37 -18.70 -5.25
N GLN A 191 -9.78 -19.12 -6.35
CA GLN A 191 -9.20 -20.46 -6.49
C GLN A 191 -7.84 -20.43 -7.21
N VAL A 192 -6.98 -21.37 -6.84
CA VAL A 192 -5.73 -21.61 -7.56
C VAL A 192 -6.02 -22.49 -8.78
N VAL A 193 -5.63 -22.00 -9.94
CA VAL A 193 -5.75 -22.74 -11.22
C VAL A 193 -4.38 -22.94 -11.84
N ARG A 194 -4.23 -24.02 -12.62
CA ARG A 194 -3.02 -24.28 -13.42
C ARG A 194 -3.11 -23.52 -14.73
N HIS A 195 -2.59 -22.30 -14.73
CA HIS A 195 -2.59 -21.41 -15.89
C HIS A 195 -1.48 -20.37 -15.72
N SER A 196 -0.76 -20.09 -16.80
CA SER A 196 0.20 -18.99 -16.85
C SER A 196 -0.54 -17.66 -16.93
N ASN A 197 -0.14 -16.71 -16.09
CA ASN A 197 -0.77 -15.37 -16.04
C ASN A 197 0.26 -14.23 -16.14
N GLY A 198 1.52 -14.54 -16.44
CA GLY A 198 2.61 -13.58 -16.52
C GLY A 198 3.22 -13.22 -15.17
N ARG A 199 2.70 -13.75 -14.06
CA ARG A 199 3.29 -13.64 -12.73
C ARG A 199 4.13 -14.86 -12.45
N HIS A 200 5.41 -14.64 -12.25
CA HIS A 200 6.34 -15.71 -11.98
C HIS A 200 6.29 -16.13 -10.52
N GLU A 201 6.30 -17.46 -10.29
CA GLU A 201 6.21 -18.05 -8.96
C GLU A 201 7.58 -18.53 -8.49
N CYS A 202 7.77 -18.62 -7.21
CA CYS A 202 8.89 -19.35 -6.62
C CYS A 202 8.47 -20.24 -5.48
N ASN A 203 9.36 -21.17 -5.13
CA ASN A 203 9.16 -22.05 -3.99
C ASN A 203 9.82 -21.46 -2.76
N LEU A 204 9.04 -21.04 -1.78
CA LEU A 204 9.52 -20.54 -0.49
C LEU A 204 10.10 -21.67 0.38
N TYR A 205 9.72 -22.92 0.13
CA TYR A 205 10.27 -24.07 0.85
C TYR A 205 11.71 -24.36 0.43
N PRO A 206 12.66 -24.55 1.38
CA PRO A 206 14.06 -24.78 1.06
C PRO A 206 14.26 -26.10 0.33
N GLN A 207 14.49 -26.06 -0.98
CA GLN A 207 14.78 -27.21 -1.82
C GLN A 207 16.02 -26.99 -2.67
N GLY A 208 16.98 -27.92 -2.56
CA GLY A 208 17.98 -28.15 -3.59
C GLY A 208 18.89 -26.98 -4.00
N THR A 209 18.91 -25.92 -3.27
CA THR A 209 19.65 -24.69 -3.61
C THR A 209 21.13 -24.72 -3.22
N GLY A 210 21.65 -25.90 -2.89
CA GLY A 210 23.10 -26.10 -2.72
C GLY A 210 23.74 -25.50 -1.46
N SER A 211 23.01 -24.70 -0.70
CA SER A 211 23.46 -24.13 0.57
C SER A 211 22.51 -24.53 1.69
N PRO A 212 23.00 -25.15 2.76
CA PRO A 212 22.22 -25.27 3.99
C PRO A 212 21.83 -23.86 4.45
N GLY A 213 20.55 -23.54 4.51
CA GLY A 213 20.07 -22.31 5.08
C GLY A 213 19.61 -21.22 4.13
N ASN A 214 19.40 -21.48 2.87
CA ASN A 214 18.95 -20.48 1.91
C ASN A 214 17.53 -19.97 2.12
N ARG A 215 16.73 -20.65 2.90
CA ARG A 215 15.32 -20.31 3.21
C ARG A 215 14.95 -20.95 4.51
N GLY A 216 14.22 -20.23 5.33
CA GLY A 216 13.83 -20.78 6.61
C GLY A 216 12.89 -19.87 7.35
N THR A 217 12.62 -20.23 8.58
CA THR A 217 11.85 -19.40 9.49
C THR A 217 12.74 -18.35 10.13
N VAL A 218 12.23 -17.14 10.25
CA VAL A 218 12.86 -16.07 11.05
C VAL A 218 12.13 -15.95 12.37
N ASP A 219 12.89 -15.70 13.43
CA ASP A 219 12.37 -15.49 14.76
C ASP A 219 11.97 -14.03 14.94
N ILE A 220 10.67 -13.78 15.04
CA ILE A 220 10.12 -12.45 15.29
C ILE A 220 9.37 -12.54 16.62
N GLY A 221 10.11 -12.30 17.70
CA GLY A 221 9.53 -12.10 19.04
C GLY A 221 9.57 -13.28 19.99
N SER A 222 9.83 -14.49 19.55
CA SER A 222 10.01 -15.64 20.46
C SER A 222 11.48 -16.03 20.52
N ALA A 223 11.99 -16.40 21.69
CA ALA A 223 13.39 -16.78 21.86
C ALA A 223 13.77 -18.11 21.21
N ASN A 224 12.85 -18.86 20.57
CA ASN A 224 13.11 -20.21 20.11
C ASN A 224 12.22 -20.73 18.97
N ASN A 225 11.73 -19.90 18.07
CA ASN A 225 11.03 -20.33 16.82
C ASN A 225 10.16 -21.60 17.00
N SER A 226 9.37 -21.67 18.08
CA SER A 226 8.58 -22.85 18.36
C SER A 226 7.52 -23.07 17.25
N THR A 227 7.24 -24.29 16.88
CA THR A 227 6.18 -24.61 15.92
C THR A 227 4.85 -23.94 16.30
N ARG A 228 4.55 -23.81 17.59
CA ARG A 228 3.34 -23.15 18.10
C ARG A 228 3.33 -21.65 17.78
N ASP A 229 4.45 -20.95 17.95
CA ASP A 229 4.54 -19.51 17.66
C ASP A 229 4.48 -19.27 16.16
N ILE A 230 5.21 -20.07 15.38
CA ILE A 230 5.17 -20.01 13.92
C ILE A 230 3.74 -20.27 13.41
N SER A 231 3.04 -21.30 13.91
CA SER A 231 1.64 -21.59 13.58
C SER A 231 0.74 -20.39 13.84
N ARG A 232 0.86 -19.76 15.00
CA ARG A 232 0.09 -18.56 15.35
C ARG A 232 0.41 -17.40 14.40
N GLN A 233 1.69 -17.14 14.13
CA GLN A 233 2.12 -16.04 13.26
C GLN A 233 1.69 -16.26 11.80
N ILE A 234 1.65 -17.48 11.30
CA ILE A 234 1.14 -17.78 9.96
C ILE A 234 -0.32 -17.32 9.84
N VAL A 235 -1.15 -17.67 10.81
CA VAL A 235 -2.60 -17.40 10.75
C VAL A 235 -2.91 -15.93 11.09
N HIS A 236 -2.28 -15.40 12.13
CA HIS A 236 -2.65 -14.11 12.70
C HIS A 236 -1.64 -12.97 12.44
N GLY A 237 -0.50 -13.27 11.79
CA GLY A 237 0.58 -12.29 11.59
C GLY A 237 1.41 -12.03 12.85
N ILE A 238 2.26 -11.01 12.76
CA ILE A 238 3.18 -10.60 13.84
C ILE A 238 2.46 -9.62 14.75
N SER A 239 2.29 -9.99 16.02
CA SER A 239 1.57 -9.19 17.00
C SER A 239 2.46 -8.12 17.64
N ARG A 240 1.81 -7.17 18.36
CA ARG A 240 2.52 -6.21 19.21
C ARG A 240 3.44 -6.90 20.23
N ASN A 241 2.98 -7.99 20.84
CA ASN A 241 3.77 -8.71 21.85
C ASN A 241 5.00 -9.39 21.25
N ASP A 242 4.93 -9.87 20.01
CA ASP A 242 6.08 -10.39 19.30
C ASP A 242 7.16 -9.31 19.15
N LEU A 243 6.78 -8.13 18.71
CA LEU A 243 7.71 -7.02 18.55
C LEU A 243 8.27 -6.50 19.87
N LEU A 244 7.46 -6.45 20.92
CA LEU A 244 7.97 -6.10 22.26
C LEU A 244 8.99 -7.13 22.78
N THR A 245 8.79 -8.41 22.51
CA THR A 245 9.73 -9.47 22.86
C THR A 245 11.00 -9.41 21.99
N LEU A 246 10.88 -9.01 20.73
CA LEU A 246 12.02 -8.76 19.83
C LEU A 246 12.86 -7.56 20.30
N GLY A 247 12.27 -6.65 21.07
CA GLY A 247 12.94 -5.46 21.60
C GLY A 247 12.53 -4.14 20.95
N GLY A 248 11.54 -4.14 20.05
CA GLY A 248 11.06 -2.94 19.38
C GLY A 248 10.46 -3.16 17.99
N PRO A 249 10.33 -2.09 17.21
CA PRO A 249 9.82 -2.16 15.85
C PRO A 249 10.75 -2.97 14.93
N LEU A 250 10.19 -3.55 13.87
CA LEU A 250 10.98 -4.13 12.79
C LEU A 250 11.44 -3.00 11.88
N GLU A 251 12.71 -2.65 11.89
CA GLU A 251 13.23 -1.59 11.05
C GLU A 251 14.67 -1.84 10.58
N PHE A 252 14.98 -1.36 9.39
CA PHE A 252 16.34 -1.38 8.89
C PHE A 252 17.22 -0.37 9.65
N ASN A 253 18.45 -0.77 9.91
CA ASN A 253 19.48 0.10 10.50
C ASN A 253 20.03 1.12 9.47
N GLU A 254 21.04 1.89 9.86
CA GLU A 254 21.69 2.88 8.99
C GLU A 254 22.39 2.27 7.77
N GLN A 255 22.71 0.98 7.79
CA GLN A 255 23.31 0.22 6.71
C GLN A 255 22.26 -0.45 5.80
N ASP A 256 20.97 -0.16 6.00
CA ASP A 256 19.86 -0.76 5.29
C ASP A 256 19.69 -2.26 5.54
N GLU A 257 20.00 -2.72 6.74
CA GLU A 257 19.95 -4.10 7.14
C GLU A 257 19.13 -4.29 8.41
N LEU A 258 18.39 -5.38 8.47
CA LEU A 258 17.70 -5.86 9.66
C LEU A 258 18.18 -7.28 9.95
N TYR A 259 18.74 -7.49 11.12
CA TYR A 259 19.23 -8.80 11.54
C TYR A 259 18.15 -9.56 12.32
N LEU A 260 17.76 -10.72 11.79
CA LEU A 260 16.82 -11.61 12.47
C LEU A 260 17.47 -12.97 12.72
N ASN A 261 17.34 -13.47 13.92
CA ASN A 261 17.66 -14.87 14.21
C ASN A 261 16.66 -15.76 13.48
N GLY A 262 17.01 -17.02 13.23
CA GLY A 262 16.09 -17.93 12.59
C GLY A 262 16.60 -19.37 12.57
N ASP A 263 15.76 -20.25 12.01
CA ASP A 263 16.07 -21.65 11.77
C ASP A 263 16.11 -21.93 10.28
N THR A 264 17.14 -22.65 9.85
CA THR A 264 17.34 -23.05 8.46
C THR A 264 16.42 -24.20 8.08
N GLY A 265 15.14 -23.94 7.89
CA GLY A 265 14.15 -24.94 7.52
C GLY A 265 12.72 -24.50 7.79
N ILE A 266 11.79 -25.28 7.29
CA ILE A 266 10.36 -25.12 7.57
C ILE A 266 9.83 -26.44 8.12
N SER A 267 9.31 -26.41 9.35
CA SER A 267 8.70 -27.56 10.00
C SER A 267 7.47 -28.06 9.23
N ALA A 268 7.33 -29.37 9.08
CA ALA A 268 6.11 -29.96 8.55
C ALA A 268 4.89 -29.78 9.48
N GLY A 269 5.14 -29.43 10.74
CA GLY A 269 4.10 -29.21 11.75
C GLY A 269 3.25 -27.97 11.51
N VAL A 270 3.64 -27.04 10.60
CA VAL A 270 2.87 -25.85 10.25
C VAL A 270 2.08 -25.99 8.94
N LYS A 271 1.91 -27.23 8.46
CA LYS A 271 1.26 -27.50 7.17
C LYS A 271 -0.19 -27.00 7.13
N ASP A 272 -0.95 -27.29 8.16
CA ASP A 272 -2.40 -27.01 8.17
C ASP A 272 -2.65 -25.50 8.26
N GLU A 273 -1.85 -24.78 9.00
CA GLU A 273 -1.89 -23.32 9.08
C GLU A 273 -1.52 -22.66 7.73
N LEU A 274 -0.45 -23.12 7.08
CA LEU A 274 -0.09 -22.62 5.75
C LEU A 274 -1.17 -22.95 4.70
N GLN A 275 -1.80 -24.13 4.79
CA GLN A 275 -2.91 -24.49 3.91
C GLN A 275 -4.15 -23.61 4.13
N SER A 276 -4.41 -23.19 5.37
CA SER A 276 -5.56 -22.34 5.69
C SER A 276 -5.46 -20.93 5.10
N ILE A 277 -4.26 -20.47 4.76
CA ILE A 277 -4.01 -19.14 4.19
C ILE A 277 -3.68 -19.17 2.68
N VAL A 278 -3.94 -20.29 1.99
CA VAL A 278 -3.79 -20.35 0.53
C VAL A 278 -4.74 -19.35 -0.12
N GLY A 279 -4.20 -18.52 -1.02
CA GLY A 279 -4.88 -17.41 -1.67
C GLY A 279 -4.75 -16.08 -0.92
N GLU A 280 -4.36 -16.09 0.34
CA GLU A 280 -4.14 -14.88 1.12
C GLU A 280 -2.82 -14.20 0.75
N LYS A 281 -2.80 -12.89 0.97
CA LYS A 281 -1.63 -12.06 0.73
C LYS A 281 -0.89 -11.84 2.04
N ARG A 282 0.44 -11.88 1.99
CA ARG A 282 1.32 -11.67 3.14
C ARG A 282 2.56 -10.88 2.73
N VAL A 283 3.19 -10.24 3.71
CA VAL A 283 4.55 -9.71 3.58
C VAL A 283 5.54 -10.79 3.98
N ILE A 284 6.65 -10.89 3.26
CA ILE A 284 7.79 -11.74 3.64
C ILE A 284 9.07 -10.90 3.70
N PRO A 285 10.00 -11.20 4.63
CA PRO A 285 11.35 -10.66 4.62
C PRO A 285 12.20 -11.31 3.51
N ILE A 286 12.99 -10.47 2.82
CA ILE A 286 13.94 -10.90 1.80
C ILE A 286 15.34 -10.71 2.37
N PHE A 287 16.15 -11.76 2.38
CA PHE A 287 17.49 -11.72 2.91
C PHE A 287 18.57 -11.77 1.82
N ARG A 288 19.73 -11.18 2.10
CA ARG A 288 20.90 -11.21 1.25
C ARG A 288 21.85 -12.36 1.62
N GLU A 289 22.04 -12.58 2.90
CA GLU A 289 22.92 -13.62 3.42
C GLU A 289 22.41 -14.20 4.73
N VAL A 290 22.85 -15.40 5.02
CA VAL A 290 22.57 -16.09 6.28
C VAL A 290 23.88 -16.58 6.87
N ASN A 291 24.13 -16.28 8.14
CA ASN A 291 25.30 -16.69 8.90
C ASN A 291 24.89 -17.63 10.01
N GLY A 292 25.60 -18.75 10.18
CA GLY A 292 25.28 -19.80 11.17
C GLY A 292 24.41 -20.91 10.62
N ASN A 293 24.08 -21.88 11.47
CA ASN A 293 23.32 -23.09 11.12
C ASN A 293 22.23 -23.37 12.13
N GLY A 294 21.13 -23.98 11.68
CA GLY A 294 20.00 -24.37 12.52
C GLY A 294 19.43 -23.16 13.27
N ASN A 295 19.07 -23.32 14.52
CA ASN A 295 18.48 -22.29 15.39
C ASN A 295 19.45 -21.12 15.74
N ASN A 296 20.69 -21.18 15.32
CA ASN A 296 21.68 -20.10 15.51
C ASN A 296 21.96 -19.33 14.22
N ALA A 297 21.13 -19.51 13.21
CA ALA A 297 21.27 -18.77 11.97
C ALA A 297 20.84 -17.30 12.17
N THR A 298 21.58 -16.37 11.58
CA THR A 298 21.22 -14.95 11.51
C THR A 298 21.04 -14.56 10.05
N TYR A 299 19.85 -14.07 9.73
CA TYR A 299 19.47 -13.60 8.41
C TYR A 299 19.65 -12.08 8.31
N THR A 300 20.38 -11.63 7.29
CA THR A 300 20.51 -10.21 6.96
C THR A 300 19.40 -9.82 6.00
N ILE A 301 18.30 -9.34 6.55
CA ILE A 301 17.13 -8.88 5.79
C ILE A 301 17.46 -7.54 5.15
N VAL A 302 17.12 -7.39 3.87
CA VAL A 302 17.43 -6.19 3.07
C VAL A 302 16.22 -5.59 2.35
N LYS A 303 15.08 -6.29 2.37
CA LYS A 303 13.85 -5.86 1.67
C LYS A 303 12.64 -6.58 2.27
N PHE A 304 11.46 -5.99 2.11
CA PHE A 304 10.19 -6.68 2.33
C PHE A 304 9.46 -6.87 1.00
N ALA A 305 8.81 -8.01 0.82
CA ALA A 305 8.09 -8.33 -0.40
C ALA A 305 6.65 -8.76 -0.12
N GLY A 306 5.71 -8.27 -0.94
CA GLY A 306 4.32 -8.70 -0.91
C GLY A 306 4.12 -9.95 -1.78
N VAL A 307 3.51 -10.98 -1.23
CA VAL A 307 3.30 -12.26 -1.90
C VAL A 307 1.91 -12.80 -1.67
N ARG A 308 1.46 -13.68 -2.56
CA ARG A 308 0.30 -14.55 -2.36
C ARG A 308 0.73 -15.99 -2.29
N ILE A 309 0.13 -16.76 -1.38
CA ILE A 309 0.37 -18.20 -1.24
C ILE A 309 -0.52 -18.94 -2.24
N LEU A 310 0.07 -19.75 -3.12
CA LEU A 310 -0.66 -20.50 -4.14
C LEU A 310 -0.78 -21.99 -3.82
N GLU A 311 0.30 -22.61 -3.36
CA GLU A 311 0.28 -24.05 -3.09
C GLU A 311 1.11 -24.39 -1.86
N VAL A 312 0.60 -25.31 -1.03
CA VAL A 312 1.31 -25.80 0.16
C VAL A 312 1.32 -27.33 0.16
N LYS A 313 2.51 -27.92 0.16
CA LYS A 313 2.74 -29.36 0.32
C LYS A 313 3.98 -29.58 1.16
N LEU A 314 3.81 -29.92 2.42
CA LEU A 314 4.92 -30.20 3.36
C LEU A 314 5.10 -31.68 3.71
N THR A 315 4.34 -32.56 3.05
CA THR A 315 4.44 -34.03 3.24
C THR A 315 5.12 -34.70 2.06
N GLY A 316 5.67 -35.86 2.27
CA GLY A 316 6.38 -36.65 1.26
C GLY A 316 7.90 -36.44 1.29
N ARG A 317 8.56 -36.84 0.19
CA ARG A 317 10.02 -36.68 0.04
C ARG A 317 10.39 -35.22 -0.04
N MET A 318 11.63 -34.83 0.33
CA MET A 318 12.12 -33.47 0.34
C MET A 318 11.89 -32.75 -1.01
N ASN A 319 12.16 -33.40 -2.11
CA ASN A 319 11.96 -32.87 -3.46
C ASN A 319 10.47 -32.70 -3.88
N GLN A 320 9.53 -33.13 -3.06
CA GLN A 320 8.09 -32.96 -3.29
C GLN A 320 7.46 -31.88 -2.41
N LYS A 321 8.18 -31.46 -1.38
CA LYS A 321 7.70 -30.42 -0.46
C LYS A 321 7.83 -29.06 -1.14
N ARG A 322 6.80 -28.22 -0.98
CA ARG A 322 6.78 -26.87 -1.58
C ARG A 322 5.80 -25.94 -0.87
N VAL A 323 6.12 -24.71 -0.89
CA VAL A 323 5.25 -23.57 -0.58
C VAL A 323 5.42 -22.60 -1.76
N ILE A 324 4.49 -22.63 -2.70
CA ILE A 324 4.57 -21.80 -3.90
C ILE A 324 3.92 -20.47 -3.62
N ILE A 325 4.64 -19.41 -3.94
CA ILE A 325 4.21 -18.02 -3.79
C ILE A 325 4.40 -17.26 -5.11
N GLU A 326 3.55 -16.25 -5.33
CA GLU A 326 3.68 -15.26 -6.41
C GLU A 326 3.76 -13.84 -5.85
N PRO A 327 4.37 -12.86 -6.54
CA PRO A 327 4.27 -11.45 -6.18
C PRO A 327 2.83 -10.98 -6.13
N ALA A 328 2.46 -10.25 -5.09
CA ALA A 328 1.12 -9.71 -4.95
C ALA A 328 1.13 -8.39 -4.17
N PRO A 329 0.37 -7.36 -4.62
CA PRO A 329 0.25 -6.10 -3.90
C PRO A 329 -0.39 -6.30 -2.53
N VAL A 330 0.27 -5.82 -1.47
CA VAL A 330 -0.18 -5.88 -0.07
C VAL A 330 -0.26 -4.47 0.49
N ILE A 331 -1.37 -4.12 1.13
CA ILE A 331 -1.44 -2.93 1.98
C ILE A 331 -0.92 -3.32 3.36
N ALA A 332 0.23 -2.76 3.72
CA ALA A 332 0.87 -3.02 5.00
C ALA A 332 0.47 -1.95 6.02
N ARG A 333 -0.41 -2.31 6.93
CA ARG A 333 -0.71 -1.47 8.11
C ARG A 333 0.52 -1.39 9.00
N HIS A 334 0.65 -0.31 9.76
CA HIS A 334 1.80 -0.06 10.64
C HIS A 334 3.15 0.05 9.92
N SER A 335 3.17 0.21 8.59
CA SER A 335 4.40 0.40 7.84
C SER A 335 5.05 1.73 8.17
N LYS A 336 6.38 1.71 8.32
CA LYS A 336 7.23 2.88 8.50
C LYS A 336 7.80 3.30 7.15
N ILE A 337 7.55 4.56 6.77
CA ILE A 337 7.96 5.10 5.49
C ILE A 337 9.39 5.62 5.59
N ARG A 338 10.23 5.24 4.66
CA ARG A 338 11.56 5.79 4.49
C ARG A 338 11.50 7.14 3.80
N LYS A 339 12.01 8.16 4.45
CA LYS A 339 12.06 9.54 3.92
C LYS A 339 13.32 9.83 3.10
N THR A 340 14.32 8.97 3.15
CA THR A 340 15.60 9.17 2.46
C THR A 340 16.05 7.92 1.71
N GLY A 341 16.63 8.11 0.52
CA GLY A 341 17.13 7.01 -0.30
C GLY A 341 16.11 6.45 -1.30
N THR A 342 16.61 5.58 -2.20
CA THR A 342 15.85 5.04 -3.35
C THR A 342 15.32 3.62 -3.11
N ARG A 343 15.46 3.06 -1.91
CA ARG A 343 15.07 1.69 -1.65
C ARG A 343 13.54 1.60 -1.53
N MET A 344 12.95 0.81 -2.39
CA MET A 344 11.53 0.49 -2.39
C MET A 344 11.32 -0.95 -1.92
N SER A 345 10.24 -1.19 -1.19
CA SER A 345 9.77 -2.55 -0.99
C SER A 345 9.11 -3.07 -2.27
N SER A 346 9.11 -4.38 -2.48
CA SER A 346 8.45 -5.00 -3.62
C SER A 346 7.01 -5.35 -3.26
N HIS A 347 6.05 -4.77 -3.98
CA HIS A 347 4.61 -5.06 -3.82
C HIS A 347 4.06 -4.83 -2.39
N VAL A 348 4.76 -4.05 -1.54
CA VAL A 348 4.28 -3.65 -0.22
C VAL A 348 4.04 -2.15 -0.21
N TYR A 349 2.83 -1.75 0.13
CA TYR A 349 2.39 -0.35 0.09
C TYR A 349 1.83 0.08 1.44
N THR A 350 1.95 1.36 1.76
CA THR A 350 1.20 1.95 2.87
C THR A 350 -0.31 1.92 2.57
N PRO A 351 -1.18 2.06 3.57
CA PRO A 351 -2.54 2.52 3.33
C PRO A 351 -2.54 3.81 2.50
N VAL A 352 -3.59 4.02 1.70
CA VAL A 352 -3.78 5.28 0.97
C VAL A 352 -3.84 6.43 1.96
N MET A 353 -3.08 7.49 1.70
CA MET A 353 -3.03 8.67 2.55
C MET A 353 -2.95 9.95 1.72
N LEU A 354 -3.49 11.03 2.27
CA LEU A 354 -3.25 12.37 1.73
C LEU A 354 -1.80 12.79 2.01
N VAL A 355 -1.16 13.37 0.99
CA VAL A 355 0.25 13.79 1.05
C VAL A 355 0.45 15.27 0.73
N GLU A 356 -0.49 15.90 0.06
CA GLU A 356 -0.55 17.35 -0.22
C GLU A 356 -1.99 17.83 -0.16
#